data_fc29f10b613aae5fdf0d444bb8186e5c
#
_entry.id   fc29f10b613aae5fdf0d444bb8186e5c
#
_cell.length_a   1.000
_cell.length_b   1.000
_cell.length_c   1.000
_cell.angle_alpha   90.00
_cell.angle_beta   90.00
_cell.angle_gamma   90.00
#
_symmetry.space_group_name_H-M   'P 1'
#
loop_
_entity.id
_entity.type
_entity.pdbx_description
1 polymer ?
#
loop_
_entity_poly.entity_id
_entity_poly.type
_entity_poly.pdbx_seq_one_letter_code
_entity_poly.pdbx_strand_id
1 'polypeptide(L)'
;LQPIPKLLSVSDHSRDSISMTYVYPVISRRASGVSIGINLNPNNACNWRCIYCQVPNLKRGSAPIIDLVKLEQELRSFLHELLYGRFMLDKVPQQARRINDIALSGNGEPTSVKEFEQVISLIERVKRDFPLPEELKLVLITNGSLIDRAHVQRGLSHMSKLNGEIWFKLDSVTQEGRMRINNTRMSLKKMHANLKIAASLCPTWLQTCVLEIDGKPPAEREIKAYLEFLTKIKQEGISLQGILLYGLARPSLQPEASRLSKVSAAWIASFAARIKTLGLAVKVHP
;
A
#
# COMPACT_ATOMS: atom_id res chain seq x y z
N LEU A 1 10.86 11.16 -36.62
CA LEU A 1 11.25 11.26 -35.22
C LEU A 1 10.33 10.31 -34.44
N GLN A 2 10.86 9.22 -33.94
CA GLN A 2 10.10 8.37 -32.99
C GLN A 2 9.84 9.20 -31.72
N PRO A 3 8.62 9.16 -31.13
CA PRO A 3 8.36 9.89 -29.92
C PRO A 3 9.30 9.38 -28.83
N ILE A 4 9.97 10.31 -28.13
CA ILE A 4 10.82 9.97 -26.98
C ILE A 4 9.95 9.20 -25.99
N PRO A 5 10.32 7.97 -25.61
CA PRO A 5 9.50 7.17 -24.70
C PRO A 5 9.34 7.89 -23.36
N LYS A 6 8.10 8.13 -22.96
CA LYS A 6 7.78 8.78 -21.68
C LYS A 6 8.38 7.95 -20.54
N LEU A 7 9.32 8.54 -19.79
CA LEU A 7 9.90 7.91 -18.62
C LEU A 7 8.85 7.78 -17.51
N LEU A 8 8.93 6.70 -16.76
CA LEU A 8 8.17 6.55 -15.53
C LEU A 8 8.57 7.64 -14.53
N SER A 9 7.60 8.19 -13.84
CA SER A 9 7.84 9.22 -12.82
C SER A 9 7.21 8.83 -11.49
N VAL A 10 7.69 9.40 -10.41
CA VAL A 10 7.09 9.24 -9.07
C VAL A 10 5.68 9.83 -8.98
N SER A 11 5.29 10.67 -9.94
CA SER A 11 3.96 11.28 -10.02
C SER A 11 3.00 10.50 -10.92
N ASP A 12 3.50 9.62 -11.80
CA ASP A 12 2.69 8.78 -12.68
C ASP A 12 2.59 7.36 -12.14
N HIS A 13 1.39 6.95 -11.75
CA HIS A 13 1.07 5.58 -11.35
C HIS A 13 -0.06 5.03 -12.21
N SER A 14 -0.12 5.49 -13.48
CA SER A 14 -1.05 4.88 -14.43
C SER A 14 -0.72 3.39 -14.54
N ARG A 15 -1.72 2.57 -14.32
CA ARG A 15 -1.58 1.12 -14.34
C ARG A 15 -1.64 0.55 -15.75
N ASP A 16 -1.90 1.42 -16.72
CA ASP A 16 -2.02 1.09 -18.14
C ASP A 16 -0.69 1.24 -18.90
N SER A 17 0.41 1.49 -18.18
CA SER A 17 1.72 1.79 -18.78
C SER A 17 2.32 0.63 -19.59
N ILE A 18 1.85 -0.61 -19.36
CA ILE A 18 2.37 -1.81 -20.02
C ILE A 18 1.28 -2.75 -20.55
N SER A 19 0.03 -2.31 -20.66
CA SER A 19 -1.10 -3.08 -21.21
C SER A 19 -1.32 -4.46 -20.55
N MET A 20 -0.95 -4.61 -19.28
CA MET A 20 -1.18 -5.81 -18.46
C MET A 20 -2.39 -5.60 -17.55
N THR A 21 -3.04 -6.69 -17.18
CA THR A 21 -4.24 -6.67 -16.33
C THR A 21 -3.91 -6.55 -14.84
N TYR A 22 -2.92 -7.31 -14.40
CA TYR A 22 -2.56 -7.46 -12.99
C TYR A 22 -1.23 -6.78 -12.65
N VAL A 23 -0.25 -6.82 -13.54
CA VAL A 23 1.10 -6.34 -13.25
C VAL A 23 1.31 -4.94 -13.81
N TYR A 24 1.90 -4.05 -13.02
CA TYR A 24 2.21 -2.69 -13.43
C TYR A 24 3.46 -2.16 -12.73
N PRO A 25 4.30 -1.38 -13.44
CA PRO A 25 5.48 -0.75 -12.84
C PRO A 25 5.13 0.58 -12.18
N VAL A 26 5.77 0.86 -11.05
CA VAL A 26 5.80 2.20 -10.46
C VAL A 26 7.20 2.54 -9.98
N ILE A 27 7.56 3.83 -10.04
CA ILE A 27 8.74 4.31 -9.32
C ILE A 27 8.34 4.57 -7.87
N SER A 28 8.91 3.79 -6.96
CA SER A 28 8.68 3.96 -5.54
C SER A 28 9.29 5.28 -5.05
N ARG A 29 8.45 6.20 -4.54
CA ARG A 29 8.93 7.43 -3.91
C ARG A 29 9.71 7.17 -2.62
N ARG A 30 9.41 6.06 -1.96
CA ARG A 30 9.95 5.72 -0.64
C ARG A 30 11.30 5.03 -0.71
N ALA A 31 11.59 4.37 -1.82
CA ALA A 31 12.77 3.52 -1.95
C ALA A 31 13.58 3.78 -3.22
N SER A 32 13.18 4.75 -4.05
CA SER A 32 13.91 5.18 -5.26
C SER A 32 14.30 4.05 -6.20
N GLY A 33 13.33 3.18 -6.54
CA GLY A 33 13.49 2.06 -7.46
C GLY A 33 12.17 1.64 -8.08
N VAL A 34 12.20 0.66 -8.98
CA VAL A 34 10.99 0.08 -9.59
C VAL A 34 10.31 -0.84 -8.58
N SER A 35 9.09 -0.53 -8.23
CA SER A 35 8.17 -1.42 -7.54
C SER A 35 7.31 -2.14 -8.56
N ILE A 36 7.26 -3.47 -8.49
CA ILE A 36 6.40 -4.29 -9.33
C ILE A 36 5.05 -4.40 -8.63
N GLY A 37 4.10 -3.57 -9.05
CA GLY A 37 2.74 -3.59 -8.51
C GLY A 37 1.95 -4.78 -9.02
N ILE A 38 1.22 -5.44 -8.13
CA ILE A 38 0.24 -6.48 -8.47
C ILE A 38 -1.14 -5.99 -8.06
N ASN A 39 -1.97 -5.69 -9.06
CA ASN A 39 -3.34 -5.22 -8.90
C ASN A 39 -4.32 -6.38 -8.91
N LEU A 40 -4.79 -6.79 -7.75
CA LEU A 40 -5.79 -7.87 -7.62
C LEU A 40 -7.23 -7.38 -7.75
N ASN A 41 -7.44 -6.09 -8.02
CA ASN A 41 -8.76 -5.47 -8.19
C ASN A 41 -8.90 -4.78 -9.56
N PRO A 42 -8.71 -5.50 -10.70
CA PRO A 42 -8.79 -4.89 -12.03
C PRO A 42 -10.18 -4.33 -12.34
N ASN A 43 -11.20 -4.70 -11.58
CA ASN A 43 -12.56 -4.19 -11.66
C ASN A 43 -12.77 -2.85 -10.94
N ASN A 44 -11.72 -2.23 -10.38
CA ASN A 44 -11.77 -0.99 -9.59
C ASN A 44 -12.71 -1.08 -8.36
N ALA A 45 -12.87 -2.28 -7.78
CA ALA A 45 -13.71 -2.48 -6.62
C ALA A 45 -12.89 -2.52 -5.33
N CYS A 46 -13.34 -1.76 -4.33
CA CYS A 46 -12.79 -1.77 -2.97
C CYS A 46 -13.92 -1.78 -1.95
N ASN A 47 -13.73 -2.46 -0.83
CA ASN A 47 -14.69 -2.46 0.26
C ASN A 47 -14.64 -1.15 1.09
N TRP A 48 -13.62 -0.28 0.90
CA TRP A 48 -13.55 1.09 1.39
C TRP A 48 -13.63 2.10 0.23
N ARG A 49 -13.92 3.38 0.54
CA ARG A 49 -13.85 4.50 -0.40
C ARG A 49 -13.13 5.67 0.28
N CYS A 50 -11.81 5.54 0.37
CA CYS A 50 -11.01 6.64 0.94
C CYS A 50 -11.14 7.90 0.08
N ILE A 51 -11.39 9.05 0.69
CA ILE A 51 -11.62 10.31 -0.03
C ILE A 51 -10.42 10.78 -0.86
N TYR A 52 -9.21 10.30 -0.55
CA TYR A 52 -7.97 10.59 -1.27
C TYR A 52 -7.56 9.50 -2.28
N CYS A 53 -8.46 8.55 -2.57
CA CYS A 53 -8.17 7.44 -3.47
C CYS A 53 -7.96 7.91 -4.91
N GLN A 54 -6.94 7.34 -5.56
CA GLN A 54 -6.56 7.66 -6.94
C GLN A 54 -7.10 6.66 -7.96
N VAL A 55 -8.00 5.77 -7.54
CA VAL A 55 -8.64 4.80 -8.44
C VAL A 55 -9.79 5.51 -9.16
N PRO A 56 -9.73 5.57 -10.50
CA PRO A 56 -10.81 6.15 -11.28
C PRO A 56 -12.04 5.24 -11.22
N ASN A 57 -13.23 5.84 -11.21
CA ASN A 57 -14.50 5.08 -11.23
C ASN A 57 -14.55 3.98 -10.15
N LEU A 58 -14.02 4.27 -8.96
CA LEU A 58 -14.00 3.33 -7.84
C LEU A 58 -15.41 2.85 -7.50
N LYS A 59 -15.58 1.52 -7.41
CA LYS A 59 -16.85 0.88 -7.03
C LYS A 59 -16.73 0.27 -5.62
N ARG A 60 -17.84 0.29 -4.87
CA ARG A 60 -17.92 -0.50 -3.63
C ARG A 60 -18.07 -1.97 -3.97
N GLY A 61 -17.19 -2.81 -3.42
CA GLY A 61 -17.26 -4.24 -3.68
C GLY A 61 -15.97 -4.99 -3.34
N SER A 62 -15.87 -6.19 -3.87
CA SER A 62 -14.72 -7.08 -3.71
C SER A 62 -14.02 -7.28 -5.04
N ALA A 63 -12.80 -7.79 -5.00
CA ALA A 63 -12.08 -8.25 -6.17
C ALA A 63 -12.88 -9.32 -6.94
N PRO A 64 -12.65 -9.45 -8.25
CA PRO A 64 -13.16 -10.57 -9.04
C PRO A 64 -12.35 -11.85 -8.72
N ILE A 65 -12.77 -12.97 -9.29
CA ILE A 65 -11.94 -14.19 -9.35
C ILE A 65 -10.67 -13.85 -10.13
N ILE A 66 -9.52 -14.27 -9.62
CA ILE A 66 -8.22 -14.01 -10.25
C ILE A 66 -7.87 -15.13 -11.23
N ASP A 67 -7.54 -14.74 -12.45
CA ASP A 67 -6.90 -15.65 -13.40
C ASP A 67 -5.42 -15.80 -13.01
N LEU A 68 -5.12 -16.84 -12.23
CA LEU A 68 -3.77 -17.12 -11.74
C LEU A 68 -2.79 -17.43 -12.87
N VAL A 69 -3.25 -18.04 -13.95
CA VAL A 69 -2.39 -18.36 -15.12
C VAL A 69 -1.95 -17.06 -15.79
N LYS A 70 -2.90 -16.17 -16.04
CA LYS A 70 -2.60 -14.85 -16.62
C LYS A 70 -1.71 -14.02 -15.71
N LEU A 71 -1.99 -13.99 -14.39
CA LEU A 71 -1.14 -13.28 -13.43
C LEU A 71 0.31 -13.81 -13.46
N GLU A 72 0.49 -15.12 -13.50
CA GLU A 72 1.83 -15.72 -13.58
C GLU A 72 2.54 -15.35 -14.89
N GLN A 73 1.84 -15.43 -16.01
CA GLN A 73 2.39 -15.04 -17.32
C GLN A 73 2.82 -13.58 -17.35
N GLU A 74 1.98 -12.68 -16.85
CA GLU A 74 2.27 -11.24 -16.78
C GLU A 74 3.48 -10.96 -15.88
N LEU A 75 3.53 -11.57 -14.69
CA LEU A 75 4.63 -11.37 -13.76
C LEU A 75 5.96 -11.89 -14.31
N ARG A 76 5.97 -13.08 -14.92
CA ARG A 76 7.14 -13.66 -15.58
C ARG A 76 7.62 -12.81 -16.75
N SER A 77 6.71 -12.40 -17.62
CA SER A 77 7.02 -11.56 -18.77
C SER A 77 7.61 -10.21 -18.34
N PHE A 78 7.03 -9.58 -17.33
CA PHE A 78 7.52 -8.31 -16.86
C PHE A 78 8.88 -8.43 -16.13
N LEU A 79 9.09 -9.45 -15.32
CA LEU A 79 10.40 -9.73 -14.71
C LEU A 79 11.48 -9.99 -15.76
N HIS A 80 11.14 -10.74 -16.80
CA HIS A 80 12.07 -10.99 -17.92
C HIS A 80 12.45 -9.66 -18.60
N GLU A 81 11.48 -8.79 -18.87
CA GLU A 81 11.71 -7.48 -19.49
C GLU A 81 12.52 -6.54 -18.58
N LEU A 82 12.32 -6.60 -17.26
CA LEU A 82 13.11 -5.81 -16.30
C LEU A 82 14.57 -6.26 -16.21
N LEU A 83 14.82 -7.57 -16.28
CA LEU A 83 16.15 -8.16 -16.05
C LEU A 83 16.98 -8.28 -17.34
N TYR A 84 16.34 -8.60 -18.45
CA TYR A 84 17.03 -8.96 -19.70
C TYR A 84 16.63 -8.07 -20.89
N GLY A 85 15.53 -7.30 -20.77
CA GLY A 85 15.07 -6.40 -21.80
C GLY A 85 15.62 -4.98 -21.65
N ARG A 86 14.97 -4.05 -22.34
CA ARG A 86 15.37 -2.64 -22.36
C ARG A 86 14.55 -1.74 -21.42
N PHE A 87 13.55 -2.28 -20.73
CA PHE A 87 12.61 -1.48 -19.93
C PHE A 87 13.32 -0.55 -18.94
N MET A 88 14.32 -1.07 -18.22
CA MET A 88 15.10 -0.28 -17.25
C MET A 88 15.85 0.88 -17.93
N LEU A 89 16.34 0.68 -19.14
CA LEU A 89 17.07 1.70 -19.90
C LEU A 89 16.11 2.74 -20.50
N ASP A 90 15.01 2.27 -21.08
CA ASP A 90 14.13 3.10 -21.91
C ASP A 90 13.03 3.80 -21.11
N LYS A 91 12.61 3.22 -19.96
CA LYS A 91 11.45 3.69 -19.18
C LYS A 91 11.78 4.17 -17.77
N VAL A 92 12.97 3.84 -17.24
CA VAL A 92 13.30 4.11 -15.83
C VAL A 92 14.41 5.15 -15.75
N PRO A 93 14.25 6.24 -14.97
CA PRO A 93 15.32 7.20 -14.71
C PRO A 93 16.56 6.51 -14.14
N GLN A 94 17.76 6.92 -14.55
CA GLN A 94 19.03 6.26 -14.23
C GLN A 94 19.19 5.99 -12.72
N GLN A 95 18.84 6.94 -11.86
CA GLN A 95 18.93 6.84 -10.41
C GLN A 95 17.95 5.84 -9.79
N ALA A 96 16.94 5.38 -10.55
CA ALA A 96 15.90 4.47 -10.09
C ALA A 96 15.99 3.07 -10.74
N ARG A 97 17.06 2.77 -11.50
CA ARG A 97 17.24 1.50 -12.23
C ARG A 97 17.63 0.36 -11.29
N ARG A 98 16.73 0.00 -10.39
CA ARG A 98 16.82 -1.19 -9.53
C ARG A 98 15.42 -1.70 -9.24
N ILE A 99 15.25 -3.01 -9.06
CA ILE A 99 14.00 -3.59 -8.58
C ILE A 99 13.99 -3.45 -7.06
N ASN A 100 12.95 -2.82 -6.51
CA ASN A 100 12.87 -2.47 -5.11
C ASN A 100 12.00 -3.43 -4.30
N ASP A 101 10.83 -3.77 -4.82
CA ASP A 101 9.86 -4.67 -4.19
C ASP A 101 8.87 -5.24 -5.20
N ILE A 102 8.13 -6.26 -4.77
CA ILE A 102 6.87 -6.69 -5.37
C ILE A 102 5.77 -6.27 -4.41
N ALA A 103 4.81 -5.45 -4.86
CA ALA A 103 3.79 -4.87 -4.01
C ALA A 103 2.38 -5.34 -4.41
N LEU A 104 1.73 -6.08 -3.52
CA LEU A 104 0.29 -6.34 -3.60
C LEU A 104 -0.44 -5.06 -3.24
N SER A 105 -0.83 -4.31 -4.26
CA SER A 105 -1.48 -3.01 -4.15
C SER A 105 -2.37 -2.80 -5.39
N GLY A 106 -3.04 -1.69 -5.51
CA GLY A 106 -3.76 -1.46 -6.77
C GLY A 106 -5.09 -0.75 -6.60
N ASN A 107 -6.10 -1.21 -7.35
CA ASN A 107 -7.37 -0.53 -7.48
C ASN A 107 -8.39 -0.88 -6.39
N GLY A 108 -7.97 -1.60 -5.33
CA GLY A 108 -8.86 -1.98 -4.25
C GLY A 108 -8.13 -2.58 -3.05
N GLU A 109 -8.84 -3.44 -2.31
CA GLU A 109 -8.29 -4.18 -1.17
C GLU A 109 -7.77 -5.54 -1.64
N PRO A 110 -6.45 -5.78 -1.63
CA PRO A 110 -5.87 -7.04 -2.13
C PRO A 110 -6.36 -8.28 -1.40
N THR A 111 -6.62 -8.19 -0.09
CA THR A 111 -7.10 -9.33 0.70
C THR A 111 -8.56 -9.69 0.44
N SER A 112 -9.26 -8.96 -0.45
CA SER A 112 -10.63 -9.27 -0.86
C SER A 112 -10.73 -10.42 -1.86
N VAL A 113 -9.62 -10.85 -2.47
CA VAL A 113 -9.59 -12.01 -3.37
C VAL A 113 -9.66 -13.32 -2.58
N LYS A 114 -10.38 -14.29 -3.10
CA LYS A 114 -10.46 -15.64 -2.50
C LYS A 114 -9.16 -16.41 -2.65
N GLU A 115 -8.45 -16.15 -3.73
CA GLU A 115 -7.20 -16.79 -4.14
C GLU A 115 -5.95 -16.17 -3.48
N PHE A 116 -6.09 -15.38 -2.40
CA PHE A 116 -4.97 -14.62 -1.80
C PHE A 116 -3.77 -15.52 -1.47
N GLU A 117 -4.02 -16.67 -0.83
CA GLU A 117 -2.97 -17.65 -0.50
C GLU A 117 -2.29 -18.22 -1.76
N GLN A 118 -3.08 -18.55 -2.80
CA GLN A 118 -2.55 -19.04 -4.07
C GLN A 118 -1.71 -17.98 -4.81
N VAL A 119 -2.11 -16.70 -4.73
CA VAL A 119 -1.33 -15.58 -5.27
C VAL A 119 0.04 -15.49 -4.59
N ILE A 120 0.11 -15.64 -3.26
CA ILE A 120 1.40 -15.65 -2.55
C ILE A 120 2.28 -16.82 -3.00
N SER A 121 1.71 -18.03 -3.11
CA SER A 121 2.42 -19.20 -3.57
C SER A 121 2.91 -19.06 -5.03
N LEU A 122 2.13 -18.40 -5.88
CA LEU A 122 2.51 -18.06 -7.24
C LEU A 122 3.72 -17.11 -7.25
N ILE A 123 3.68 -16.05 -6.46
CA ILE A 123 4.77 -15.07 -6.36
C ILE A 123 6.07 -15.77 -5.87
N GLU A 124 5.97 -16.63 -4.86
CA GLU A 124 7.13 -17.43 -4.40
C GLU A 124 7.75 -18.24 -5.52
N ARG A 125 6.93 -19.00 -6.26
CA ARG A 125 7.40 -19.84 -7.38
C ARG A 125 8.09 -18.99 -8.44
N VAL A 126 7.48 -17.86 -8.82
CA VAL A 126 8.09 -16.95 -9.80
C VAL A 126 9.37 -16.32 -9.26
N LYS A 127 9.42 -15.86 -8.00
CA LYS A 127 10.65 -15.31 -7.40
C LYS A 127 11.81 -16.29 -7.46
N ARG A 128 11.57 -17.58 -7.26
CA ARG A 128 12.60 -18.62 -7.26
C ARG A 128 13.21 -18.87 -8.64
N ASP A 129 12.45 -18.64 -9.70
CA ASP A 129 12.87 -18.89 -11.07
C ASP A 129 13.67 -17.73 -11.70
N PHE A 130 13.79 -16.59 -11.01
CA PHE A 130 14.51 -15.42 -11.50
C PHE A 130 15.64 -15.02 -10.53
N PRO A 131 16.78 -14.49 -11.03
CA PRO A 131 17.90 -14.02 -10.21
C PRO A 131 17.56 -12.67 -9.53
N LEU A 132 16.61 -12.71 -8.63
CA LEU A 132 16.17 -11.54 -7.88
C LEU A 132 17.02 -11.38 -6.60
N PRO A 133 17.23 -10.13 -6.11
CA PRO A 133 17.91 -9.91 -4.85
C PRO A 133 17.24 -10.66 -3.69
N GLU A 134 18.02 -11.28 -2.81
CA GLU A 134 17.48 -11.99 -1.63
C GLU A 134 16.68 -11.04 -0.72
N GLU A 135 17.14 -9.79 -0.61
CA GLU A 135 16.48 -8.74 0.17
C GLU A 135 15.20 -8.18 -0.48
N LEU A 136 14.85 -8.63 -1.71
CA LEU A 136 13.66 -8.16 -2.40
C LEU A 136 12.39 -8.42 -1.58
N LYS A 137 11.74 -7.34 -1.17
CA LYS A 137 10.56 -7.40 -0.33
C LYS A 137 9.30 -7.78 -1.10
N LEU A 138 8.42 -8.51 -0.42
CA LEU A 138 7.04 -8.71 -0.82
C LEU A 138 6.15 -7.84 0.08
N VAL A 139 5.57 -6.78 -0.46
CA VAL A 139 4.80 -5.80 0.31
C VAL A 139 3.31 -6.02 0.10
N LEU A 140 2.53 -6.07 1.18
CA LEU A 140 1.07 -6.00 1.12
C LEU A 140 0.60 -4.62 1.63
N ILE A 141 -0.06 -3.84 0.78
CA ILE A 141 -0.74 -2.61 1.19
C ILE A 141 -2.22 -2.93 1.38
N THR A 142 -2.69 -2.89 2.63
CA THR A 142 -4.05 -3.34 2.99
C THR A 142 -4.75 -2.36 3.93
N ASN A 143 -6.07 -2.27 3.80
CA ASN A 143 -6.90 -1.58 4.79
C ASN A 143 -7.17 -2.44 6.04
N GLY A 144 -6.69 -3.66 6.07
CA GLY A 144 -6.74 -4.56 7.21
C GLY A 144 -8.12 -5.15 7.53
N SER A 145 -9.16 -4.82 6.78
CA SER A 145 -10.54 -5.19 7.13
C SER A 145 -10.83 -6.68 7.08
N LEU A 146 -10.02 -7.45 6.35
CA LEU A 146 -10.25 -8.87 6.05
C LEU A 146 -9.16 -9.80 6.60
N ILE A 147 -8.28 -9.28 7.45
CA ILE A 147 -7.16 -10.03 8.05
C ILE A 147 -7.64 -11.22 8.92
N ASP A 148 -8.85 -11.16 9.46
CA ASP A 148 -9.43 -12.25 10.24
C ASP A 148 -9.87 -13.47 9.41
N ARG A 149 -9.80 -13.41 8.09
CA ARG A 149 -10.13 -14.54 7.22
C ARG A 149 -9.00 -15.56 7.18
N ALA A 150 -9.32 -16.85 7.34
CA ALA A 150 -8.31 -17.92 7.44
C ALA A 150 -7.34 -17.99 6.24
N HIS A 151 -7.86 -17.87 5.00
CA HIS A 151 -7.02 -17.89 3.80
C HIS A 151 -6.09 -16.67 3.71
N VAL A 152 -6.52 -15.49 4.24
CA VAL A 152 -5.66 -14.31 4.33
C VAL A 152 -4.55 -14.55 5.33
N GLN A 153 -4.86 -15.08 6.52
CA GLN A 153 -3.86 -15.38 7.55
C GLN A 153 -2.81 -16.39 7.06
N ARG A 154 -3.22 -17.45 6.35
CA ARG A 154 -2.26 -18.38 5.73
C ARG A 154 -1.36 -17.69 4.71
N GLY A 155 -1.92 -16.83 3.86
CA GLY A 155 -1.15 -16.01 2.94
C GLY A 155 -0.15 -15.09 3.64
N LEU A 156 -0.54 -14.41 4.73
CA LEU A 156 0.34 -13.55 5.52
C LEU A 156 1.48 -14.33 6.19
N SER A 157 1.16 -15.48 6.78
CA SER A 157 2.16 -16.37 7.36
C SER A 157 3.16 -16.88 6.30
N HIS A 158 2.69 -17.12 5.08
CA HIS A 158 3.55 -17.46 3.95
C HIS A 158 4.41 -16.28 3.50
N MET A 159 3.83 -15.09 3.36
CA MET A 159 4.56 -13.87 3.03
C MET A 159 5.74 -13.60 3.96
N SER A 160 5.59 -13.83 5.27
CA SER A 160 6.66 -13.59 6.25
C SER A 160 7.93 -14.39 5.97
N LYS A 161 7.80 -15.56 5.33
CA LYS A 161 8.92 -16.43 4.91
C LYS A 161 9.60 -15.96 3.62
N LEU A 162 8.98 -15.02 2.90
CA LEU A 162 9.42 -14.50 1.61
C LEU A 162 9.98 -13.07 1.71
N ASN A 163 10.49 -12.68 2.86
CA ASN A 163 10.87 -11.30 3.18
C ASN A 163 9.68 -10.34 3.07
N GLY A 164 8.49 -10.81 3.49
CA GLY A 164 7.23 -10.06 3.41
C GLY A 164 7.10 -9.00 4.47
N GLU A 165 6.39 -7.92 4.14
CA GLU A 165 5.94 -6.92 5.11
C GLU A 165 4.53 -6.41 4.78
N ILE A 166 3.79 -6.03 5.82
CA ILE A 166 2.44 -5.48 5.71
C ILE A 166 2.50 -3.98 5.96
N TRP A 167 1.88 -3.20 5.07
CA TRP A 167 1.58 -1.78 5.29
C TRP A 167 0.09 -1.67 5.59
N PHE A 168 -0.21 -1.72 6.89
CA PHE A 168 -1.57 -1.72 7.42
C PHE A 168 -2.08 -0.28 7.50
N LYS A 169 -3.13 0.04 6.74
CA LYS A 169 -3.70 1.38 6.67
C LYS A 169 -4.46 1.75 7.95
N LEU A 170 -4.03 2.85 8.58
CA LEU A 170 -4.68 3.44 9.74
C LEU A 170 -4.64 4.97 9.66
N ASP A 171 -5.61 5.58 8.98
CA ASP A 171 -5.65 7.02 8.76
C ASP A 171 -6.33 7.78 9.92
N SER A 172 -7.25 7.12 10.64
CA SER A 172 -7.87 7.63 11.86
C SER A 172 -8.32 6.49 12.77
N VAL A 173 -8.28 6.73 14.08
CA VAL A 173 -8.76 5.82 15.11
C VAL A 173 -10.13 6.20 15.67
N THR A 174 -10.63 7.41 15.39
CA THR A 174 -11.98 7.81 15.75
C THR A 174 -13.00 7.26 14.76
N GLN A 175 -14.21 6.98 15.22
CA GLN A 175 -15.27 6.53 14.32
C GLN A 175 -15.60 7.58 13.27
N GLU A 176 -15.68 8.85 13.70
CA GLU A 176 -15.96 10.00 12.83
C GLU A 176 -14.87 10.14 11.75
N GLY A 177 -13.61 10.09 12.15
CA GLY A 177 -12.48 10.19 11.22
C GLY A 177 -12.44 9.03 10.21
N ARG A 178 -12.66 7.78 10.64
CA ARG A 178 -12.76 6.62 9.71
C ARG A 178 -13.93 6.76 8.74
N MET A 179 -15.08 7.22 9.21
CA MET A 179 -16.23 7.48 8.33
C MET A 179 -15.93 8.61 7.35
N ARG A 180 -15.31 9.70 7.82
CA ARG A 180 -15.00 10.89 7.01
C ARG A 180 -13.90 10.61 5.97
N ILE A 181 -12.81 9.93 6.37
CA ILE A 181 -11.62 9.75 5.51
C ILE A 181 -11.73 8.47 4.66
N ASN A 182 -12.13 7.36 5.27
CA ASN A 182 -12.11 6.04 4.62
C ASN A 182 -13.48 5.55 4.19
N ASN A 183 -14.54 6.27 4.52
CA ASN A 183 -15.93 5.86 4.28
C ASN A 183 -16.21 4.43 4.78
N THR A 184 -15.73 4.09 5.97
CA THR A 184 -15.93 2.77 6.56
C THR A 184 -16.60 2.87 7.94
N ARG A 185 -17.46 1.90 8.24
CA ARG A 185 -18.06 1.71 9.57
C ARG A 185 -17.33 0.65 10.40
N MET A 186 -16.17 0.18 9.94
CA MET A 186 -15.36 -0.77 10.69
C MET A 186 -15.04 -0.21 12.08
N SER A 187 -15.34 -0.98 13.13
CA SER A 187 -15.09 -0.55 14.51
C SER A 187 -13.59 -0.53 14.83
N LEU A 188 -13.17 0.33 15.75
CA LEU A 188 -11.79 0.35 16.24
C LEU A 188 -11.40 -1.00 16.87
N LYS A 189 -12.34 -1.65 17.59
CA LYS A 189 -12.13 -2.99 18.16
C LYS A 189 -11.75 -4.01 17.07
N LYS A 190 -12.46 -4.04 15.95
CA LYS A 190 -12.16 -4.94 14.83
C LYS A 190 -10.83 -4.59 14.17
N MET A 191 -10.56 -3.31 13.96
CA MET A 191 -9.29 -2.84 13.39
C MET A 191 -8.09 -3.21 14.27
N HIS A 192 -8.22 -3.01 15.59
CA HIS A 192 -7.22 -3.38 16.58
C HIS A 192 -6.97 -4.91 16.60
N ALA A 193 -8.04 -5.72 16.60
CA ALA A 193 -7.91 -7.17 16.55
C ALA A 193 -7.20 -7.63 15.27
N ASN A 194 -7.57 -7.07 14.11
CA ASN A 194 -6.94 -7.41 12.85
C ASN A 194 -5.46 -6.94 12.78
N LEU A 195 -5.14 -5.78 13.36
CA LEU A 195 -3.76 -5.31 13.46
C LEU A 195 -2.91 -6.26 14.32
N LYS A 196 -3.45 -6.72 15.44
CA LYS A 196 -2.78 -7.70 16.32
C LYS A 196 -2.50 -9.00 15.57
N ILE A 197 -3.46 -9.52 14.78
CA ILE A 197 -3.27 -10.70 13.95
C ILE A 197 -2.19 -10.43 12.88
N ALA A 198 -2.28 -9.31 12.15
CA ALA A 198 -1.31 -8.97 11.11
C ALA A 198 0.11 -8.93 11.69
N ALA A 199 0.32 -8.21 12.79
CA ALA A 199 1.62 -8.05 13.44
C ALA A 199 2.18 -9.36 14.02
N SER A 200 1.33 -10.33 14.38
CA SER A 200 1.77 -11.65 14.84
C SER A 200 2.18 -12.59 13.71
N LEU A 201 1.71 -12.35 12.49
CA LEU A 201 1.95 -13.22 11.33
C LEU A 201 3.07 -12.73 10.40
N CYS A 202 3.24 -11.41 10.27
CA CYS A 202 4.19 -10.83 9.32
C CYS A 202 4.66 -9.45 9.83
N PRO A 203 5.93 -9.04 9.59
CA PRO A 203 6.41 -7.69 9.92
C PRO A 203 5.43 -6.61 9.43
N THR A 204 4.96 -5.75 10.33
CA THR A 204 3.87 -4.82 10.04
C THR A 204 4.27 -3.38 10.33
N TRP A 205 4.06 -2.50 9.34
CA TRP A 205 4.07 -1.04 9.46
C TRP A 205 2.65 -0.53 9.52
N LEU A 206 2.39 0.52 10.32
CA LEU A 206 1.18 1.31 10.14
C LEU A 206 1.41 2.33 9.04
N GLN A 207 0.49 2.40 8.09
CA GLN A 207 0.52 3.36 6.98
C GLN A 207 -0.58 4.41 7.20
N THR A 208 -0.18 5.66 7.46
CA THR A 208 -1.08 6.74 7.83
C THR A 208 -0.99 7.88 6.83
N CYS A 209 -2.11 8.17 6.15
CA CYS A 209 -2.24 9.33 5.29
C CYS A 209 -2.75 10.52 6.10
N VAL A 210 -2.04 11.64 6.03
CA VAL A 210 -2.47 12.92 6.61
C VAL A 210 -2.69 13.94 5.51
N LEU A 211 -3.81 14.65 5.62
CA LEU A 211 -4.24 15.63 4.61
C LEU A 211 -5.11 16.71 5.25
N GLU A 212 -5.22 17.84 4.58
CA GLU A 212 -6.20 18.85 4.94
C GLU A 212 -7.53 18.59 4.24
N ILE A 213 -8.61 18.88 4.92
CA ILE A 213 -9.96 18.88 4.37
C ILE A 213 -10.52 20.31 4.59
N ASP A 214 -10.89 20.98 3.49
CA ASP A 214 -11.34 22.38 3.49
C ASP A 214 -10.28 23.31 4.12
N GLY A 215 -9.00 23.10 3.80
CA GLY A 215 -7.89 23.90 4.30
C GLY A 215 -7.56 23.67 5.79
N LYS A 216 -8.13 22.63 6.41
CA LYS A 216 -7.90 22.33 7.84
C LYS A 216 -7.17 20.99 7.99
N PRO A 217 -6.03 20.96 8.69
CA PRO A 217 -5.33 19.73 9.02
C PRO A 217 -6.14 18.89 10.03
N PRO A 218 -5.74 17.63 10.29
CA PRO A 218 -6.35 16.81 11.31
C PRO A 218 -6.44 17.55 12.66
N ALA A 219 -7.63 17.54 13.27
CA ALA A 219 -7.88 18.23 14.53
C ALA A 219 -7.06 17.61 15.68
N GLU A 220 -6.73 18.41 16.69
CA GLU A 220 -5.93 17.96 17.84
C GLU A 220 -6.56 16.74 18.55
N ARG A 221 -7.90 16.65 18.60
CA ARG A 221 -8.60 15.48 19.15
C ARG A 221 -8.28 14.19 18.38
N GLU A 222 -8.13 14.27 17.04
CA GLU A 222 -7.76 13.12 16.20
C GLU A 222 -6.31 12.71 16.46
N ILE A 223 -5.41 13.68 16.56
CA ILE A 223 -4.00 13.46 16.87
C ILE A 223 -3.84 12.79 18.24
N LYS A 224 -4.52 13.32 19.26
CA LYS A 224 -4.50 12.77 20.62
C LYS A 224 -5.01 11.33 20.64
N ALA A 225 -6.17 11.08 20.05
CA ALA A 225 -6.73 9.73 19.97
C ALA A 225 -5.78 8.75 19.25
N TYR A 226 -5.13 9.20 18.17
CA TYR A 226 -4.15 8.38 17.44
C TYR A 226 -2.95 8.02 18.32
N LEU A 227 -2.37 8.99 19.05
CA LEU A 227 -1.24 8.77 19.95
C LEU A 227 -1.63 7.86 21.13
N GLU A 228 -2.81 8.03 21.70
CA GLU A 228 -3.36 7.15 22.74
C GLU A 228 -3.50 5.69 22.23
N PHE A 229 -3.97 5.53 21.00
CA PHE A 229 -4.07 4.21 20.37
C PHE A 229 -2.69 3.58 20.17
N LEU A 230 -1.69 4.33 19.71
CA LEU A 230 -0.32 3.83 19.56
C LEU A 230 0.29 3.43 20.91
N THR A 231 0.04 4.21 21.97
CA THR A 231 0.47 3.90 23.33
C THR A 231 -0.15 2.59 23.79
N LYS A 232 -1.44 2.40 23.57
CA LYS A 232 -2.16 1.17 23.89
C LYS A 232 -1.59 -0.05 23.16
N ILE A 233 -1.34 0.06 21.85
CA ILE A 233 -0.73 -1.02 21.04
C ILE A 233 0.62 -1.44 21.64
N LYS A 234 1.45 -0.46 22.00
CA LYS A 234 2.76 -0.71 22.60
C LYS A 234 2.64 -1.40 23.97
N GLN A 235 1.73 -0.94 24.83
CA GLN A 235 1.47 -1.55 26.15
C GLN A 235 0.98 -2.99 26.04
N GLU A 236 0.22 -3.32 24.99
CA GLU A 236 -0.25 -4.67 24.71
C GLU A 236 0.83 -5.58 24.06
N GLY A 237 2.03 -5.07 23.84
CA GLY A 237 3.13 -5.82 23.22
C GLY A 237 2.94 -6.14 21.75
N ILE A 238 2.08 -5.39 21.02
CA ILE A 238 1.92 -5.56 19.57
C ILE A 238 3.15 -4.96 18.89
N SER A 239 3.98 -5.83 18.30
CA SER A 239 5.23 -5.44 17.65
C SER A 239 4.96 -4.84 16.27
N LEU A 240 5.28 -3.55 16.11
CA LEU A 240 5.25 -2.85 14.83
C LEU A 240 6.67 -2.50 14.38
N GLN A 241 6.92 -2.52 13.07
CA GLN A 241 8.16 -2.00 12.49
C GLN A 241 8.24 -0.47 12.60
N GLY A 242 7.10 0.21 12.70
CA GLY A 242 6.97 1.65 12.84
C GLY A 242 5.78 2.21 12.07
N ILE A 243 5.85 3.51 11.80
CA ILE A 243 4.80 4.27 11.12
C ILE A 243 5.33 4.81 9.79
N LEU A 244 4.61 4.52 8.70
CA LEU A 244 4.78 5.17 7.40
C LEU A 244 3.83 6.35 7.33
N LEU A 245 4.30 7.52 7.70
CA LEU A 245 3.51 8.75 7.71
C LEU A 245 3.70 9.50 6.39
N TYR A 246 2.61 9.75 5.67
CA TYR A 246 2.70 10.39 4.36
C TYR A 246 1.57 11.40 4.12
N GLY A 247 1.89 12.43 3.34
CA GLY A 247 0.94 13.43 2.89
C GLY A 247 0.18 13.02 1.63
N LEU A 248 -0.76 13.87 1.19
CA LEU A 248 -1.48 13.71 -0.06
C LEU A 248 -0.51 13.90 -1.24
N ALA A 249 -0.09 12.78 -1.82
CA ALA A 249 0.94 12.79 -2.85
C ALA A 249 0.47 13.25 -4.22
N ARG A 250 -0.81 13.03 -4.54
CA ARG A 250 -1.42 13.26 -5.84
C ARG A 250 -2.88 13.66 -5.65
N PRO A 251 -3.47 14.34 -6.64
CA PRO A 251 -4.89 14.64 -6.61
C PRO A 251 -5.72 13.36 -6.44
N SER A 252 -6.74 13.42 -5.63
CA SER A 252 -7.75 12.38 -5.53
C SER A 252 -8.59 12.31 -6.81
N LEU A 253 -9.08 11.11 -7.13
CA LEU A 253 -10.09 10.92 -8.19
C LEU A 253 -11.49 10.65 -7.61
N GLN A 254 -11.70 11.02 -6.35
CA GLN A 254 -12.99 10.88 -5.67
C GLN A 254 -13.73 12.23 -5.67
N PRO A 255 -15.05 12.22 -5.43
CA PRO A 255 -15.85 13.46 -5.41
C PRO A 255 -15.34 14.56 -4.46
N GLU A 256 -14.63 14.17 -3.41
CA GLU A 256 -14.08 15.09 -2.42
C GLU A 256 -12.79 15.78 -2.86
N ALA A 257 -12.24 15.48 -4.05
CA ALA A 257 -10.92 15.92 -4.51
C ALA A 257 -10.66 17.42 -4.34
N SER A 258 -11.63 18.28 -4.68
CA SER A 258 -11.52 19.75 -4.60
C SER A 258 -11.40 20.29 -3.17
N ARG A 259 -11.72 19.48 -2.17
CA ARG A 259 -11.69 19.83 -0.74
C ARG A 259 -10.38 19.41 -0.07
N LEU A 260 -9.54 18.64 -0.77
CA LEU A 260 -8.36 18.01 -0.21
C LEU A 260 -7.10 18.78 -0.59
N SER A 261 -6.26 19.05 0.40
CA SER A 261 -4.93 19.62 0.20
C SER A 261 -3.86 18.93 1.06
N LYS A 262 -2.61 19.21 0.75
CA LYS A 262 -1.48 18.71 1.52
C LYS A 262 -1.37 19.46 2.84
N VAL A 263 -1.09 18.73 3.92
CA VAL A 263 -0.57 19.38 5.14
C VAL A 263 0.81 19.97 4.89
N SER A 264 1.19 21.01 5.64
CA SER A 264 2.52 21.59 5.52
C SER A 264 3.62 20.62 5.97
N ALA A 265 4.84 20.78 5.43
CA ALA A 265 6.00 19.99 5.86
C ALA A 265 6.28 20.14 7.36
N ALA A 266 6.08 21.35 7.92
CA ALA A 266 6.22 21.60 9.34
C ALA A 266 5.17 20.83 10.16
N TRP A 267 3.92 20.77 9.69
CA TRP A 267 2.86 20.03 10.37
C TRP A 267 3.16 18.53 10.44
N ILE A 268 3.53 17.91 9.31
CA ILE A 268 3.81 16.48 9.28
C ILE A 268 5.06 16.11 10.09
N ALA A 269 6.09 16.98 10.10
CA ALA A 269 7.27 16.83 10.92
C ALA A 269 6.95 16.92 12.42
N SER A 270 6.10 17.87 12.83
CA SER A 270 5.63 18.00 14.21
C SER A 270 4.86 16.76 14.66
N PHE A 271 3.95 16.25 13.83
CA PHE A 271 3.22 15.04 14.16
C PHE A 271 4.14 13.82 14.25
N ALA A 272 5.09 13.67 13.32
CA ALA A 272 6.09 12.62 13.38
C ALA A 272 6.94 12.69 14.67
N ALA A 273 7.33 13.90 15.11
CA ALA A 273 8.05 14.08 16.37
C ALA A 273 7.24 13.57 17.56
N ARG A 274 5.94 13.88 17.63
CA ARG A 274 5.05 13.37 18.69
C ARG A 274 4.94 11.84 18.69
N ILE A 275 4.90 11.21 17.52
CA ILE A 275 4.89 9.74 17.43
C ILE A 275 6.23 9.18 17.93
N LYS A 276 7.35 9.79 17.58
CA LYS A 276 8.69 9.36 18.00
C LYS A 276 8.87 9.41 19.52
N THR A 277 8.21 10.33 20.24
CA THR A 277 8.27 10.36 21.72
C THR A 277 7.70 9.09 22.36
N LEU A 278 6.87 8.32 21.63
CA LEU A 278 6.38 7.02 22.08
C LEU A 278 7.40 5.88 21.87
N GLY A 279 8.59 6.18 21.34
CA GLY A 279 9.62 5.19 21.02
C GLY A 279 9.32 4.35 19.77
N LEU A 280 8.49 4.87 18.84
CA LEU A 280 8.18 4.21 17.58
C LEU A 280 9.00 4.83 16.43
N ALA A 281 9.49 3.98 15.53
CA ALA A 281 10.12 4.44 14.29
C ALA A 281 9.10 5.14 13.39
N VAL A 282 9.48 6.25 12.76
CA VAL A 282 8.60 6.99 11.82
C VAL A 282 9.38 7.31 10.57
N LYS A 283 8.87 6.86 9.42
CA LYS A 283 9.33 7.27 8.09
C LYS A 283 8.33 8.28 7.53
N VAL A 284 8.81 9.49 7.23
CA VAL A 284 7.97 10.59 6.73
C VAL A 284 8.14 10.74 5.22
N HIS A 285 7.02 10.86 4.52
CA HIS A 285 6.96 11.08 3.06
C HIS A 285 5.95 12.22 2.78
N PRO A 286 6.38 13.49 2.71
CA PRO A 286 5.53 14.66 2.53
C PRO A 286 4.79 14.70 1.19
#